data_d28d5f7267281bf55709a1db11c8ea8e
#
_entry.id   d28d5f7267281bf55709a1db11c8ea8e
#
_cell.length_a   1.000
_cell.length_b   1.000
_cell.length_c   1.000
_cell.angle_alpha   90.00
_cell.angle_beta   90.00
_cell.angle_gamma   90.00
#
_symmetry.space_group_name_H-M   'P 1'
#
loop_
_entity.id
_entity.type
_entity.pdbx_description
1 polymer ?
#
loop_
_entity_poly.entity_id
_entity_poly.type
_entity_poly.pdbx_seq_one_letter_code
_entity_poly.pdbx_strand_id
1 'polypeptide(L)'
;MIRLDRLYIAIGSVILGILCVDSYGIIIKFLGDYYSTIQLTVFRNSFAVLPLLALLYFTKSFSSTFSELNSRFLLICFIRGICFTLMHVCYFLAITNMNFATASTLTFSAPFFIAIFSIFLLNEKVGIYRWSAIIIGFIGVVMITRPASDLFTYYSLLPLLVAIFWSLAMIVLKFIPDNYSTAKIQFYSLLFSILGSIVLYIFTSDHQTIADFKDLTLMATTGVLGGMP
;
A
#
# COMPACT_ATOMS: atom_id res chain seq x y z
N MET A 1 -31.03 3.70 1.86
CA MET A 1 -30.69 4.69 2.91
C MET A 1 -29.62 4.06 3.81
N ILE A 2 -28.36 4.47 3.66
CA ILE A 2 -27.25 4.01 4.54
C ILE A 2 -27.58 4.58 5.93
N ARG A 3 -27.72 3.70 6.94
CA ARG A 3 -27.92 4.18 8.32
C ARG A 3 -26.74 5.08 8.68
N LEU A 4 -27.02 6.27 9.21
CA LEU A 4 -26.03 7.26 9.62
C LEU A 4 -24.91 6.63 10.48
N ASP A 5 -25.26 5.70 11.35
CA ASP A 5 -24.31 4.94 12.18
C ASP A 5 -23.24 4.20 11.37
N ARG A 6 -23.62 3.56 10.24
CA ARG A 6 -22.66 2.88 9.35
C ARG A 6 -21.72 3.86 8.65
N LEU A 7 -22.20 5.06 8.34
CA LEU A 7 -21.37 6.10 7.73
C LEU A 7 -20.33 6.62 8.72
N TYR A 8 -20.70 6.88 9.97
CA TYR A 8 -19.73 7.31 11.00
C TYR A 8 -18.69 6.22 11.30
N ILE A 9 -19.09 4.95 11.35
CA ILE A 9 -18.15 3.82 11.52
C ILE A 9 -17.20 3.75 10.33
N ALA A 10 -17.68 3.89 9.10
CA ALA A 10 -16.84 3.88 7.91
C ALA A 10 -15.84 5.04 7.90
N ILE A 11 -16.27 6.25 8.23
CA ILE A 11 -15.39 7.42 8.34
C ILE A 11 -14.34 7.22 9.45
N GLY A 12 -14.77 6.75 10.62
CA GLY A 12 -13.87 6.47 11.74
C GLY A 12 -12.80 5.42 11.40
N SER A 13 -13.18 4.34 10.70
CA SER A 13 -12.22 3.31 10.27
C SER A 13 -11.21 3.82 9.23
N VAL A 14 -11.63 4.70 8.31
CA VAL A 14 -10.71 5.33 7.35
C VAL A 14 -9.72 6.25 8.06
N ILE A 15 -10.20 7.09 8.99
CA ILE A 15 -9.32 7.97 9.78
C ILE A 15 -8.31 7.15 10.58
N LEU A 16 -8.77 6.09 11.26
CA LEU A 16 -7.88 5.19 12.01
C LEU A 16 -6.84 4.52 11.10
N GLY A 17 -7.26 4.07 9.92
CA GLY A 17 -6.36 3.49 8.92
C GLY A 17 -5.26 4.46 8.49
N ILE A 18 -5.62 5.73 8.21
CA ILE A 18 -4.65 6.77 7.84
C ILE A 18 -3.66 7.01 8.98
N LEU A 19 -4.14 7.14 10.23
CA LEU A 19 -3.28 7.31 11.40
C LEU A 19 -2.31 6.14 11.60
N CYS A 20 -2.75 4.91 11.35
CA CYS A 20 -1.88 3.72 11.39
C CYS A 20 -0.81 3.78 10.30
N VAL A 21 -1.18 4.19 9.07
CA VAL A 21 -0.24 4.31 7.95
C VAL A 21 0.81 5.39 8.23
N ASP A 22 0.41 6.55 8.72
CA ASP A 22 1.34 7.64 9.06
C ASP A 22 2.25 7.24 10.24
N SER A 23 1.71 6.56 11.24
CA SER A 23 2.48 6.08 12.39
C SER A 23 3.56 5.10 11.98
N TYR A 24 3.24 4.08 11.19
CA TYR A 24 4.29 3.16 10.73
C TYR A 24 5.27 3.84 9.76
N GLY A 25 4.83 4.83 8.97
CA GLY A 25 5.70 5.60 8.10
C GLY A 25 6.79 6.37 8.87
N ILE A 26 6.44 6.94 10.02
CA ILE A 26 7.41 7.59 10.92
C ILE A 26 8.43 6.58 11.47
N ILE A 27 7.97 5.39 11.87
CA ILE A 27 8.85 4.32 12.36
C ILE A 27 9.81 3.89 11.24
N ILE A 28 9.33 3.69 10.03
CA ILE A 28 10.16 3.33 8.87
C ILE A 28 11.18 4.42 8.56
N LYS A 29 10.80 5.69 8.64
CA LYS A 29 11.74 6.82 8.44
C LYS A 29 12.88 6.77 9.44
N PHE A 30 12.59 6.48 10.71
CA PHE A 30 13.60 6.33 11.76
C PHE A 30 14.51 5.12 11.54
N LEU A 31 13.94 3.97 11.18
CA LEU A 31 14.70 2.74 10.92
C LEU A 31 15.49 2.79 9.60
N GLY A 32 15.07 3.63 8.65
CA GLY A 32 15.73 3.78 7.35
C GLY A 32 17.13 4.36 7.40
N ASP A 33 17.52 4.98 8.52
CA ASP A 33 18.90 5.44 8.77
C ASP A 33 19.85 4.27 9.09
N TYR A 34 19.30 3.12 9.51
CA TYR A 34 20.07 1.96 9.99
C TYR A 34 19.90 0.71 9.12
N TYR A 35 18.77 0.56 8.44
CA TYR A 35 18.40 -0.65 7.70
C TYR A 35 18.01 -0.34 6.26
N SER A 36 18.31 -1.28 5.35
CA SER A 36 17.96 -1.11 3.95
C SER A 36 16.44 -1.12 3.76
N THR A 37 15.97 -0.34 2.80
CA THR A 37 14.55 -0.21 2.46
C THR A 37 13.90 -1.55 2.11
N ILE A 38 14.65 -2.42 1.43
CA ILE A 38 14.17 -3.75 1.04
C ILE A 38 14.01 -4.64 2.26
N GLN A 39 14.98 -4.59 3.19
CA GLN A 39 14.90 -5.31 4.46
C GLN A 39 13.68 -4.88 5.27
N LEU A 40 13.46 -3.58 5.42
CA LEU A 40 12.26 -3.04 6.09
C LEU A 40 10.96 -3.50 5.41
N THR A 41 10.95 -3.58 4.07
CA THR A 41 9.79 -4.07 3.31
C THR A 41 9.50 -5.55 3.60
N VAL A 42 10.53 -6.40 3.68
CA VAL A 42 10.37 -7.83 4.02
C VAL A 42 9.78 -7.99 5.40
N PHE A 43 10.34 -7.32 6.41
CA PHE A 43 9.84 -7.42 7.78
C PHE A 43 8.41 -6.88 7.89
N ARG A 44 8.14 -5.70 7.34
CA ARG A 44 6.79 -5.12 7.31
C ARG A 44 5.78 -6.07 6.68
N ASN A 45 6.06 -6.62 5.51
CA ASN A 45 5.16 -7.53 4.82
C ASN A 45 4.96 -8.84 5.60
N SER A 46 6.02 -9.39 6.18
CA SER A 46 5.97 -10.62 6.97
C SER A 46 5.11 -10.46 8.23
N PHE A 47 5.31 -9.40 8.98
CA PHE A 47 4.52 -9.13 10.20
C PHE A 47 3.09 -8.68 9.91
N ALA A 48 2.78 -8.19 8.71
CA ALA A 48 1.41 -7.88 8.28
C ALA A 48 0.50 -9.12 8.21
N VAL A 49 1.07 -10.32 8.21
CA VAL A 49 0.30 -11.57 8.28
C VAL A 49 -0.43 -11.69 9.62
N LEU A 50 0.12 -11.16 10.72
CA LEU A 50 -0.45 -11.31 12.06
C LEU A 50 -1.87 -10.73 12.19
N PRO A 51 -2.12 -9.44 11.86
CA PRO A 51 -3.48 -8.87 11.93
C PRO A 51 -4.42 -9.54 10.92
N LEU A 52 -3.91 -9.98 9.77
CA LEU A 52 -4.71 -10.67 8.78
C LEU A 52 -5.14 -12.07 9.27
N LEU A 53 -4.25 -12.83 9.91
CA LEU A 53 -4.62 -14.11 10.53
C LEU A 53 -5.62 -13.91 11.67
N ALA A 54 -5.46 -12.87 12.49
CA ALA A 54 -6.44 -12.50 13.49
C ALA A 54 -7.81 -12.21 12.86
N LEU A 55 -7.86 -11.42 11.78
CA LEU A 55 -9.10 -11.16 11.04
C LEU A 55 -9.75 -12.46 10.54
N LEU A 56 -8.98 -13.34 9.90
CA LEU A 56 -9.48 -14.63 9.40
C LEU A 56 -10.03 -15.52 10.53
N TYR A 57 -9.40 -15.48 11.69
CA TYR A 57 -9.86 -16.22 12.87
C TYR A 57 -11.19 -15.67 13.40
N PHE A 58 -11.30 -14.35 13.60
CA PHE A 58 -12.51 -13.71 14.12
C PHE A 58 -13.69 -13.78 13.14
N THR A 59 -13.43 -13.70 11.82
CA THR A 59 -14.48 -13.80 10.80
C THR A 59 -14.86 -15.25 10.48
N LYS A 60 -14.21 -16.24 11.09
CA LYS A 60 -14.39 -17.68 10.80
C LYS A 60 -14.23 -18.02 9.31
N SER A 61 -13.49 -17.19 8.58
CA SER A 61 -13.29 -17.34 7.15
C SER A 61 -12.07 -18.20 6.80
N PHE A 62 -11.43 -18.81 7.78
CA PHE A 62 -10.20 -19.57 7.59
C PHE A 62 -10.38 -20.74 6.61
N SER A 63 -11.44 -21.56 6.79
CA SER A 63 -11.73 -22.68 5.89
C SER A 63 -12.05 -22.27 4.46
N SER A 64 -12.80 -21.18 4.28
CA SER A 64 -13.16 -20.67 2.95
C SER A 64 -11.99 -20.03 2.21
N THR A 65 -10.96 -19.60 2.93
CA THR A 65 -9.75 -19.00 2.33
C THR A 65 -8.98 -20.01 1.51
N PHE A 66 -8.92 -21.27 1.93
CA PHE A 66 -8.17 -22.32 1.25
C PHE A 66 -9.01 -23.17 0.27
N SER A 67 -10.32 -22.91 0.16
CA SER A 67 -11.21 -23.59 -0.79
C SER A 67 -11.11 -22.95 -2.18
N GLU A 68 -11.32 -23.76 -3.23
CA GLU A 68 -11.50 -23.36 -4.63
C GLU A 68 -10.56 -22.24 -5.13
N LEU A 69 -9.33 -22.63 -5.46
CA LEU A 69 -8.35 -21.73 -6.05
C LEU A 69 -8.40 -21.85 -7.58
N ASN A 70 -8.75 -20.75 -8.24
CA ASN A 70 -8.67 -20.65 -9.69
C ASN A 70 -7.35 -19.98 -10.10
N SER A 71 -6.72 -20.49 -11.17
CA SER A 71 -5.48 -19.93 -11.72
C SER A 71 -5.61 -18.43 -12.05
N ARG A 72 -6.78 -18.00 -12.55
CA ARG A 72 -7.05 -16.58 -12.83
C ARG A 72 -7.06 -15.75 -11.55
N PHE A 73 -7.66 -16.24 -10.48
CA PHE A 73 -7.67 -15.58 -9.17
C PHE A 73 -6.23 -15.43 -8.63
N LEU A 74 -5.45 -16.51 -8.67
CA LEU A 74 -4.05 -16.48 -8.21
C LEU A 74 -3.20 -15.51 -9.03
N LEU A 75 -3.37 -15.46 -10.35
CA LEU A 75 -2.66 -14.51 -11.22
C LEU A 75 -2.99 -13.05 -10.84
N ILE A 76 -4.26 -12.75 -10.59
CA ILE A 76 -4.67 -11.40 -10.18
C ILE A 76 -4.06 -11.04 -8.81
N CYS A 77 -4.11 -11.96 -7.83
CA CYS A 77 -3.49 -11.76 -6.52
C CYS A 77 -1.95 -11.62 -6.63
N PHE A 78 -1.31 -12.35 -7.56
CA PHE A 78 0.11 -12.23 -7.85
C PHE A 78 0.48 -10.85 -8.39
N ILE A 79 -0.23 -10.36 -9.41
CA ILE A 79 -0.03 -9.01 -9.96
C ILE A 79 -0.20 -7.95 -8.87
N ARG A 80 -1.27 -8.09 -8.06
CA ARG A 80 -1.54 -7.18 -6.95
C ARG A 80 -0.45 -7.24 -5.88
N GLY A 81 0.04 -8.43 -5.55
CA GLY A 81 1.15 -8.62 -4.59
C GLY A 81 2.44 -7.96 -5.04
N ILE A 82 2.81 -8.10 -6.34
CA ILE A 82 3.96 -7.42 -6.92
C ILE A 82 3.77 -5.89 -6.87
N CYS A 83 2.59 -5.39 -7.24
CA CYS A 83 2.30 -3.95 -7.14
C CYS A 83 2.50 -3.45 -5.71
N PHE A 84 2.05 -4.19 -4.69
CA PHE A 84 2.26 -3.81 -3.29
C PHE A 84 3.73 -3.85 -2.88
N THR A 85 4.50 -4.84 -3.32
CA THR A 85 5.95 -4.89 -3.06
C THR A 85 6.64 -3.66 -3.62
N LEU A 86 6.42 -3.35 -4.89
CA LEU A 86 7.03 -2.20 -5.55
C LEU A 86 6.58 -0.88 -4.92
N MET A 87 5.30 -0.78 -4.59
CA MET A 87 4.74 0.37 -3.87
C MET A 87 5.45 0.59 -2.53
N HIS A 88 5.63 -0.45 -1.71
CA HIS A 88 6.30 -0.31 -0.40
C HIS A 88 7.78 0.06 -0.55
N VAL A 89 8.49 -0.56 -1.49
CA VAL A 89 9.89 -0.21 -1.76
C VAL A 89 10.01 1.25 -2.18
N CYS A 90 9.19 1.71 -3.14
CA CYS A 90 9.19 3.10 -3.57
C CYS A 90 8.81 4.06 -2.43
N TYR A 91 7.80 3.71 -1.62
CA TYR A 91 7.36 4.54 -0.51
C TYR A 91 8.44 4.68 0.56
N PHE A 92 9.09 3.58 0.95
CA PHE A 92 10.13 3.61 1.97
C PHE A 92 11.37 4.35 1.48
N LEU A 93 11.78 4.15 0.21
CA LEU A 93 12.84 4.96 -0.40
C LEU A 93 12.47 6.45 -0.43
N ALA A 94 11.21 6.79 -0.69
CA ALA A 94 10.78 8.19 -0.70
C ALA A 94 10.90 8.82 0.68
N ILE A 95 10.28 8.21 1.70
CA ILE A 95 10.24 8.80 3.04
C ILE A 95 11.59 8.84 3.75
N THR A 96 12.53 7.95 3.40
CA THR A 96 13.90 7.98 3.94
C THR A 96 14.75 9.08 3.29
N ASN A 97 14.55 9.38 2.00
CA ASN A 97 15.40 10.30 1.25
C ASN A 97 14.80 11.70 1.04
N MET A 98 13.55 11.95 1.48
CA MET A 98 12.91 13.25 1.36
C MET A 98 12.05 13.57 2.58
N ASN A 99 11.47 14.79 2.59
CA ASN A 99 10.58 15.19 3.67
C ASN A 99 9.32 14.30 3.69
N PHE A 100 9.03 13.71 4.87
CA PHE A 100 7.91 12.79 5.05
C PHE A 100 6.56 13.38 4.62
N ALA A 101 6.29 14.65 5.02
CA ALA A 101 5.04 15.30 4.66
C ALA A 101 4.89 15.48 3.15
N THR A 102 5.98 15.83 2.44
CA THR A 102 5.99 15.97 0.98
C THR A 102 5.78 14.60 0.32
N ALA A 103 6.48 13.56 0.77
CA ALA A 103 6.33 12.21 0.25
C ALA A 103 4.89 11.71 0.41
N SER A 104 4.33 11.82 1.62
CA SER A 104 2.95 11.40 1.91
C SER A 104 1.93 12.16 1.08
N THR A 105 2.10 13.49 0.96
CA THR A 105 1.16 14.32 0.17
C THR A 105 1.17 13.94 -1.31
N LEU A 106 2.34 13.63 -1.89
CA LEU A 106 2.43 13.22 -3.29
C LEU A 106 1.72 11.88 -3.56
N THR A 107 1.65 10.98 -2.58
CA THR A 107 0.90 9.73 -2.75
C THR A 107 -0.61 9.94 -2.88
N PHE A 108 -1.15 11.08 -2.43
CA PHE A 108 -2.54 11.47 -2.67
C PHE A 108 -2.87 11.76 -4.14
N SER A 109 -1.90 11.68 -5.05
CA SER A 109 -2.15 11.64 -6.49
C SER A 109 -2.77 10.31 -6.96
N ALA A 110 -2.84 9.28 -6.12
CA ALA A 110 -3.40 7.97 -6.47
C ALA A 110 -4.83 8.02 -7.06
N PRO A 111 -5.79 8.82 -6.57
CA PRO A 111 -7.11 8.94 -7.20
C PRO A 111 -7.07 9.37 -8.67
N PHE A 112 -6.08 10.19 -9.06
CA PHE A 112 -5.85 10.58 -10.45
C PHE A 112 -5.48 9.36 -11.31
N PHE A 113 -4.54 8.55 -10.86
CA PHE A 113 -4.14 7.34 -11.57
C PHE A 113 -5.25 6.27 -11.58
N ILE A 114 -6.03 6.15 -10.49
CA ILE A 114 -7.21 5.25 -10.46
C ILE A 114 -8.19 5.64 -11.56
N ALA A 115 -8.49 6.94 -11.73
CA ALA A 115 -9.39 7.40 -12.77
C ALA A 115 -8.83 7.14 -14.18
N ILE A 116 -7.55 7.38 -14.41
CA ILE A 116 -6.89 7.07 -15.68
C ILE A 116 -7.00 5.57 -15.98
N PHE A 117 -6.58 4.73 -15.05
CA PHE A 117 -6.61 3.28 -15.26
C PHE A 117 -8.02 2.72 -15.38
N SER A 118 -9.03 3.30 -14.71
CA SER A 118 -10.43 2.89 -14.88
C SER A 118 -10.93 3.14 -16.31
N ILE A 119 -10.51 4.22 -16.95
CA ILE A 119 -10.84 4.50 -18.36
C ILE A 119 -10.18 3.47 -19.28
N PHE A 120 -8.88 3.24 -19.13
CA PHE A 120 -8.14 2.40 -20.06
C PHE A 120 -8.33 0.89 -19.82
N LEU A 121 -8.44 0.44 -18.57
CA LEU A 121 -8.51 -0.98 -18.24
C LEU A 121 -9.94 -1.49 -18.06
N LEU A 122 -10.85 -0.63 -17.58
CA LEU A 122 -12.25 -1.00 -17.31
C LEU A 122 -13.23 -0.41 -18.34
N ASN A 123 -12.76 0.43 -19.28
CA ASN A 123 -13.60 1.19 -20.22
C ASN A 123 -14.71 1.99 -19.51
N GLU A 124 -14.48 2.44 -18.27
CA GLU A 124 -15.44 3.25 -17.52
C GLU A 124 -15.46 4.68 -18.05
N LYS A 125 -16.67 5.26 -18.18
CA LYS A 125 -16.83 6.68 -18.51
C LYS A 125 -16.72 7.50 -17.23
N VAL A 126 -15.63 8.25 -17.10
CA VAL A 126 -15.44 9.17 -15.96
C VAL A 126 -16.18 10.48 -16.25
N GLY A 127 -17.17 10.81 -15.42
CA GLY A 127 -17.98 12.02 -15.57
C GLY A 127 -17.17 13.29 -15.26
N ILE A 128 -17.65 14.44 -15.79
CA ILE A 128 -16.97 15.75 -15.68
C ILE A 128 -16.70 16.15 -14.22
N TYR A 129 -17.59 15.82 -13.28
CA TYR A 129 -17.40 16.14 -11.86
C TYR A 129 -16.22 15.38 -11.25
N ARG A 130 -15.97 14.13 -11.66
CA ARG A 130 -14.77 13.39 -11.22
C ARG A 130 -13.51 13.99 -11.82
N TRP A 131 -13.53 14.36 -13.09
CA TRP A 131 -12.40 15.01 -13.74
C TRP A 131 -12.05 16.34 -13.09
N SER A 132 -13.04 17.19 -12.80
CA SER A 132 -12.78 18.47 -12.14
C SER A 132 -12.17 18.29 -10.74
N ALA A 133 -12.70 17.36 -9.94
CA ALA A 133 -12.14 17.05 -8.62
C ALA A 133 -10.69 16.54 -8.69
N ILE A 134 -10.38 15.67 -9.67
CA ILE A 134 -9.05 15.13 -9.91
C ILE A 134 -8.08 16.24 -10.31
N ILE A 135 -8.47 17.12 -11.24
CA ILE A 135 -7.64 18.23 -11.70
C ILE A 135 -7.36 19.19 -10.56
N ILE A 136 -8.35 19.56 -9.77
CA ILE A 136 -8.17 20.45 -8.60
C ILE A 136 -7.21 19.80 -7.59
N GLY A 137 -7.39 18.52 -7.29
CA GLY A 137 -6.50 17.78 -6.40
C GLY A 137 -5.07 17.72 -6.94
N PHE A 138 -4.90 17.49 -8.24
CA PHE A 138 -3.58 17.46 -8.87
C PHE A 138 -2.88 18.83 -8.87
N ILE A 139 -3.63 19.92 -9.05
CA ILE A 139 -3.09 21.29 -8.90
C ILE A 139 -2.56 21.47 -7.48
N GLY A 140 -3.31 21.02 -6.46
CA GLY A 140 -2.84 21.03 -5.05
C GLY A 140 -1.52 20.27 -4.87
N VAL A 141 -1.38 19.09 -5.47
CA VAL A 141 -0.15 18.29 -5.45
C VAL A 141 1.01 19.08 -6.09
N VAL A 142 0.79 19.69 -7.26
CA VAL A 142 1.82 20.49 -7.95
C VAL A 142 2.24 21.70 -7.12
N MET A 143 1.30 22.38 -6.47
CA MET A 143 1.60 23.53 -5.60
C MET A 143 2.48 23.16 -4.40
N ILE A 144 2.26 21.97 -3.82
CA ILE A 144 3.05 21.47 -2.67
C ILE A 144 4.43 21.01 -3.13
N THR A 145 4.50 20.32 -4.27
CA THR A 145 5.75 19.75 -4.80
C THR A 145 6.73 20.83 -5.27
N ARG A 146 6.20 21.97 -5.72
CA ARG A 146 7.01 23.06 -6.33
C ARG A 146 8.09 22.53 -7.29
N PRO A 147 7.72 21.85 -8.39
CA PRO A 147 8.68 21.13 -9.25
C PRO A 147 9.73 22.02 -9.92
N ALA A 148 9.54 23.32 -9.90
CA ALA A 148 10.49 24.31 -10.40
C ALA A 148 11.44 24.86 -9.31
N SER A 149 11.43 24.33 -8.10
CA SER A 149 12.31 24.74 -7.00
C SER A 149 13.47 23.76 -6.82
N ASP A 150 14.56 24.21 -6.18
CA ASP A 150 15.72 23.41 -5.80
C ASP A 150 15.36 22.26 -4.82
N LEU A 151 14.12 22.23 -4.32
CA LEU A 151 13.58 21.18 -3.47
C LEU A 151 13.12 19.95 -4.26
N PHE A 152 12.99 20.05 -5.59
CA PHE A 152 12.62 18.94 -6.44
C PHE A 152 13.84 18.04 -6.70
N THR A 153 13.83 16.84 -6.15
CA THR A 153 14.86 15.83 -6.36
C THR A 153 14.32 14.66 -7.17
N TYR A 154 15.20 13.80 -7.68
CA TYR A 154 14.79 12.54 -8.33
C TYR A 154 13.93 11.67 -7.42
N TYR A 155 14.12 11.75 -6.11
CA TYR A 155 13.29 11.05 -5.12
C TYR A 155 11.83 11.51 -5.14
N SER A 156 11.51 12.71 -5.63
CA SER A 156 10.13 13.20 -5.77
C SER A 156 9.29 12.41 -6.79
N LEU A 157 9.93 11.63 -7.65
CA LEU A 157 9.25 10.72 -8.56
C LEU A 157 8.77 9.43 -7.88
N LEU A 158 9.41 9.02 -6.77
CA LEU A 158 9.07 7.80 -6.06
C LEU A 158 7.63 7.80 -5.51
N PRO A 159 7.13 8.84 -4.85
CA PRO A 159 5.73 8.89 -4.40
C PRO A 159 4.71 8.83 -5.55
N LEU A 160 5.06 9.33 -6.74
CA LEU A 160 4.20 9.18 -7.93
C LEU A 160 4.16 7.71 -8.38
N LEU A 161 5.28 7.00 -8.35
CA LEU A 161 5.32 5.55 -8.60
C LEU A 161 4.51 4.79 -7.53
N VAL A 162 4.58 5.20 -6.27
CA VAL A 162 3.71 4.65 -5.20
C VAL A 162 2.24 4.80 -5.60
N ALA A 163 1.83 6.00 -6.02
CA ALA A 163 0.46 6.27 -6.45
C ALA A 163 0.04 5.41 -7.65
N ILE A 164 0.93 5.20 -8.62
CA ILE A 164 0.70 4.32 -9.77
C ILE A 164 0.52 2.87 -9.35
N PHE A 165 1.45 2.29 -8.56
CA PHE A 165 1.36 0.90 -8.13
C PHE A 165 0.17 0.65 -7.22
N TRP A 166 -0.13 1.58 -6.30
CA TRP A 166 -1.35 1.53 -5.50
C TRP A 166 -2.61 1.51 -6.37
N SER A 167 -2.68 2.40 -7.35
CA SER A 167 -3.83 2.51 -8.25
C SER A 167 -4.01 1.25 -9.09
N LEU A 168 -2.93 0.68 -9.62
CA LEU A 168 -2.96 -0.60 -10.33
C LEU A 168 -3.45 -1.72 -9.42
N ALA A 169 -2.95 -1.81 -8.19
CA ALA A 169 -3.39 -2.81 -7.22
C ALA A 169 -4.89 -2.70 -6.90
N MET A 170 -5.45 -1.48 -6.89
CA MET A 170 -6.88 -1.24 -6.68
C MET A 170 -7.73 -1.60 -7.91
N ILE A 171 -7.28 -1.23 -9.11
CA ILE A 171 -8.01 -1.53 -10.35
C ILE A 171 -8.03 -3.03 -10.64
N VAL A 172 -6.94 -3.72 -10.38
CA VAL A 172 -6.84 -5.18 -10.60
C VAL A 172 -7.87 -5.97 -9.77
N LEU A 173 -8.31 -5.43 -8.62
CA LEU A 173 -9.41 -6.01 -7.83
C LEU A 173 -10.72 -6.14 -8.60
N LYS A 174 -10.99 -5.23 -9.52
CA LYS A 174 -12.22 -5.24 -10.34
C LYS A 174 -12.33 -6.44 -11.29
N PHE A 175 -11.23 -7.13 -11.53
CA PHE A 175 -11.21 -8.35 -12.36
C PHE A 175 -11.45 -9.63 -11.55
N ILE A 176 -11.54 -9.54 -10.22
CA ILE A 176 -11.85 -10.67 -9.34
C ILE A 176 -13.38 -10.82 -9.27
N PRO A 177 -13.92 -12.03 -9.49
CA PRO A 177 -15.35 -12.28 -9.30
C PRO A 177 -15.81 -12.03 -7.86
N ASP A 178 -17.06 -11.59 -7.68
CA ASP A 178 -17.64 -11.21 -6.38
C ASP A 178 -17.80 -12.38 -5.39
N ASN A 179 -17.61 -13.61 -5.83
CA ASN A 179 -17.69 -14.81 -4.98
C ASN A 179 -16.49 -14.98 -4.02
N TYR A 180 -15.41 -14.21 -4.20
CA TYR A 180 -14.24 -14.26 -3.33
C TYR A 180 -14.34 -13.23 -2.19
N SER A 181 -14.10 -13.68 -0.95
CA SER A 181 -14.09 -12.78 0.20
C SER A 181 -12.89 -11.82 0.16
N THR A 182 -13.09 -10.60 0.64
CA THR A 182 -12.01 -9.60 0.75
C THR A 182 -10.80 -10.12 1.54
N ALA A 183 -11.06 -10.85 2.62
CA ALA A 183 -10.01 -11.46 3.44
C ALA A 183 -9.16 -12.48 2.66
N LYS A 184 -9.80 -13.30 1.80
CA LYS A 184 -9.10 -14.26 0.93
C LYS A 184 -8.22 -13.54 -0.09
N ILE A 185 -8.73 -12.51 -0.75
CA ILE A 185 -7.98 -11.70 -1.71
C ILE A 185 -6.78 -11.05 -1.04
N GLN A 186 -6.96 -10.48 0.14
CA GLN A 186 -5.91 -9.82 0.90
C GLN A 186 -4.83 -10.82 1.33
N PHE A 187 -5.22 -12.03 1.76
CA PHE A 187 -4.30 -13.09 2.18
C PHE A 187 -3.37 -13.51 1.04
N TYR A 188 -3.90 -13.84 -0.14
CA TYR A 188 -3.07 -14.26 -1.27
C TYR A 188 -2.24 -13.11 -1.84
N SER A 189 -2.77 -11.89 -1.88
CA SER A 189 -2.00 -10.72 -2.32
C SER A 189 -0.83 -10.43 -1.37
N LEU A 190 -1.04 -10.55 -0.05
CA LEU A 190 0.02 -10.39 0.93
C LEU A 190 1.08 -11.49 0.83
N LEU A 191 0.67 -12.75 0.63
CA LEU A 191 1.59 -13.86 0.39
C LEU A 191 2.51 -13.59 -0.80
N PHE A 192 1.96 -13.17 -1.93
CA PHE A 192 2.75 -12.82 -3.10
C PHE A 192 3.61 -11.57 -2.88
N SER A 193 3.15 -10.62 -2.06
CA SER A 193 3.95 -9.46 -1.70
C SER A 193 5.14 -9.85 -0.81
N ILE A 194 4.96 -10.78 0.12
CA ILE A 194 6.07 -11.34 0.92
C ILE A 194 7.07 -12.04 0.02
N LEU A 195 6.61 -12.94 -0.86
CA LEU A 195 7.48 -13.63 -1.80
C LEU A 195 8.26 -12.66 -2.68
N GLY A 196 7.59 -11.64 -3.23
CA GLY A 196 8.23 -10.59 -4.03
C GLY A 196 9.29 -9.82 -3.25
N SER A 197 9.00 -9.45 -2.00
CA SER A 197 9.98 -8.75 -1.16
C SER A 197 11.16 -9.63 -0.75
N ILE A 198 10.95 -10.92 -0.48
CA ILE A 198 12.03 -11.89 -0.20
C ILE A 198 12.92 -12.07 -1.43
N VAL A 199 12.33 -12.21 -2.62
CA VAL A 199 13.10 -12.31 -3.87
C VAL A 199 13.99 -11.08 -4.04
N LEU A 200 13.43 -9.87 -3.89
CA LEU A 200 14.22 -8.64 -3.95
C LEU A 200 15.34 -8.62 -2.89
N TYR A 201 15.06 -9.08 -1.68
CA TYR A 201 16.04 -9.14 -0.59
C TYR A 201 17.22 -10.07 -0.91
N ILE A 202 16.96 -11.24 -1.51
CA ILE A 202 18.01 -12.19 -1.89
C ILE A 202 18.94 -11.61 -2.96
N PHE A 203 18.38 -10.83 -3.91
CA PHE A 203 19.19 -10.21 -4.97
C PHE A 203 19.89 -8.92 -4.55
N THR A 204 19.62 -8.41 -3.35
CA THR A 204 20.24 -7.19 -2.83
C THR A 204 21.38 -7.57 -1.90
N SER A 205 22.56 -6.99 -2.10
CA SER A 205 23.76 -7.28 -1.30
C SER A 205 23.76 -6.55 0.07
N ASP A 206 22.75 -5.76 0.36
CA ASP A 206 22.69 -4.82 1.49
C ASP A 206 21.94 -5.43 2.68
N HIS A 207 22.53 -6.48 3.27
CA HIS A 207 21.94 -7.19 4.41
C HIS A 207 22.58 -6.66 5.70
N GLN A 208 21.78 -5.96 6.50
CA GLN A 208 22.24 -5.50 7.81
C GLN A 208 21.74 -6.46 8.90
N THR A 209 22.63 -6.80 9.81
CA THR A 209 22.26 -7.59 10.99
C THR A 209 21.41 -6.75 11.92
N ILE A 210 20.29 -7.32 12.41
CA ILE A 210 19.45 -6.64 13.39
C ILE A 210 20.26 -6.46 14.67
N ALA A 211 20.50 -5.20 15.04
CA ALA A 211 21.37 -4.87 16.16
C ALA A 211 20.71 -5.15 17.51
N ASP A 212 19.43 -4.79 17.64
CA ASP A 212 18.71 -4.83 18.90
C ASP A 212 17.31 -5.46 18.79
N PHE A 213 16.85 -6.09 19.88
CA PHE A 213 15.47 -6.58 20.01
C PHE A 213 14.43 -5.46 19.88
N LYS A 214 14.80 -4.21 20.25
CA LYS A 214 13.98 -3.02 20.08
C LYS A 214 13.67 -2.75 18.60
N ASP A 215 14.66 -2.87 17.73
CA ASP A 215 14.49 -2.63 16.29
C ASP A 215 13.60 -3.69 15.66
N LEU A 216 13.76 -4.96 16.07
CA LEU A 216 12.86 -6.02 15.64
C LEU A 216 11.41 -5.75 16.08
N THR A 217 11.20 -5.24 17.29
CA THR A 217 9.88 -4.89 17.79
C THR A 217 9.26 -3.72 17.00
N LEU A 218 10.07 -2.73 16.66
CA LEU A 218 9.64 -1.61 15.81
C LEU A 218 9.27 -2.11 14.40
N MET A 219 10.08 -2.97 13.79
CA MET A 219 9.78 -3.59 12.49
C MET A 219 8.49 -4.41 12.54
N ALA A 220 8.27 -5.20 13.59
CA ALA A 220 7.05 -5.94 13.80
C ALA A 220 5.83 -5.00 13.92
N THR A 221 5.97 -3.91 14.66
CA THR A 221 4.92 -2.90 14.81
C THR A 221 4.52 -2.29 13.47
N THR A 222 5.49 -2.01 12.58
CA THR A 222 5.17 -1.48 11.24
C THR A 222 4.33 -2.48 10.42
N GLY A 223 4.61 -3.77 10.54
CA GLY A 223 3.85 -4.81 9.88
C GLY A 223 2.42 -4.92 10.43
N VAL A 224 2.27 -4.89 11.75
CA VAL A 224 0.95 -4.95 12.40
C VAL A 224 0.11 -3.74 12.05
N LEU A 225 0.66 -2.52 12.16
CA LEU A 225 -0.07 -1.28 11.83
C LEU A 225 -0.42 -1.18 10.35
N GLY A 226 0.52 -1.58 9.46
CA GLY A 226 0.31 -1.53 8.03
C GLY A 226 -0.45 -2.72 7.45
N GLY A 227 -0.68 -3.77 8.22
CA GLY A 227 -1.45 -4.95 7.82
C GLY A 227 -2.91 -4.91 8.24
N MET A 228 -3.34 -3.88 8.98
CA MET A 228 -4.76 -3.70 9.31
C MET A 228 -5.55 -3.40 8.04
N PRO A 229 -6.58 -4.23 7.72
CA PRO A 229 -7.39 -4.10 6.51
C PRO A 229 -8.39 -2.93 6.60
#